data_988774d4913887597774b411de0ee3b0
#
_entry.id   988774d4913887597774b411de0ee3b0
#
_cell.length_a   1.000
_cell.length_b   1.000
_cell.length_c   1.000
_cell.angle_alpha   90.00
_cell.angle_beta   90.00
_cell.angle_gamma   90.00
#
_symmetry.space_group_name_H-M   'P 1'
#
loop_
_entity.id
_entity.type
_entity.pdbx_description
1 polymer ?
#
loop_
_entity_poly.entity_id
_entity_poly.type
_entity_poly.pdbx_seq_one_letter_code
_entity_poly.pdbx_strand_id
1 'polypeptide(L)'
;VGTEGDVAIFFGLSGTGKTTLSADPKRYLIGDDEHGWDNHGVFNYEGGCYAKVIDLEKDKEPDIWRAIKRDALLENVTVKEDGTPDYTAAASKTENTRVSYPIYHISKIVSPSRAGHAKKIIYLSADAFGVLPPVSILDDKSAQYHFLSGFTSKLAGTERGITEPVPSFSPAFGEAFLTLHPTMYA
;
A
#
# COMPACT_ATOMS: atom_id res chain seq x y z
N VAL A 1 -9.29 7.36 6.79
CA VAL A 1 -9.97 8.11 7.86
C VAL A 1 -11.36 7.55 8.03
N GLY A 2 -11.75 7.23 9.25
CA GLY A 2 -13.07 6.74 9.61
C GLY A 2 -14.14 7.83 9.64
N THR A 3 -15.40 7.44 9.80
CA THR A 3 -16.55 8.36 9.85
C THR A 3 -16.53 9.31 11.03
N GLU A 4 -15.82 8.96 12.10
CA GLU A 4 -15.63 9.79 13.30
C GLU A 4 -14.33 10.62 13.25
N GLY A 5 -13.65 10.65 12.10
CA GLY A 5 -12.40 11.36 11.93
C GLY A 5 -11.17 10.63 12.48
N ASP A 6 -11.32 9.37 12.90
CA ASP A 6 -10.21 8.54 13.35
C ASP A 6 -9.29 8.17 12.18
N VAL A 7 -7.99 8.36 12.39
CA VAL A 7 -6.97 8.09 11.38
C VAL A 7 -6.30 6.75 11.68
N ALA A 8 -6.13 5.92 10.65
CA ALA A 8 -5.32 4.72 10.69
C ALA A 8 -4.22 4.81 9.63
N ILE A 9 -3.01 4.37 9.98
CA ILE A 9 -1.86 4.26 9.08
C ILE A 9 -1.57 2.79 8.85
N PHE A 10 -1.27 2.44 7.60
CA PHE A 10 -0.82 1.11 7.21
C PHE A 10 0.67 1.16 6.89
N PHE A 11 1.45 0.34 7.60
CA PHE A 11 2.85 0.09 7.29
C PHE A 11 3.00 -1.29 6.65
N GLY A 12 3.87 -1.41 5.68
CA GLY A 12 4.17 -2.69 5.05
C GLY A 12 5.00 -2.50 3.79
N LEU A 13 5.72 -3.53 3.39
CA LEU A 13 6.47 -3.54 2.14
C LEU A 13 5.54 -3.65 0.93
N SER A 14 6.11 -3.50 -0.27
CA SER A 14 5.38 -3.68 -1.52
C SER A 14 4.70 -5.06 -1.57
N GLY A 15 3.45 -5.11 -2.01
CA GLY A 15 2.68 -6.35 -2.15
C GLY A 15 2.00 -6.86 -0.87
N THR A 16 2.16 -6.19 0.28
CA THR A 16 1.49 -6.60 1.54
C THR A 16 0.03 -6.20 1.65
N GLY A 17 -0.51 -5.47 0.66
CA GLY A 17 -1.92 -5.12 0.60
C GLY A 17 -2.26 -3.72 1.12
N LYS A 18 -1.28 -2.82 1.31
CA LYS A 18 -1.54 -1.44 1.78
C LYS A 18 -2.61 -0.74 0.95
N THR A 19 -2.43 -0.67 -0.36
CA THR A 19 -3.35 0.01 -1.27
C THR A 19 -4.75 -0.60 -1.23
N THR A 20 -4.85 -1.92 -1.30
CA THR A 20 -6.14 -2.64 -1.26
C THR A 20 -6.90 -2.37 0.05
N LEU A 21 -6.21 -2.42 1.19
CA LEU A 21 -6.84 -2.21 2.50
C LEU A 21 -7.15 -0.73 2.77
N SER A 22 -6.32 0.19 2.30
CA SER A 22 -6.55 1.63 2.49
C SER A 22 -7.68 2.17 1.62
N ALA A 23 -7.97 1.52 0.50
CA ALA A 23 -9.07 1.86 -0.42
C ALA A 23 -10.45 1.31 0.02
N ASP A 24 -10.65 1.06 1.32
CA ASP A 24 -11.95 0.62 1.85
C ASP A 24 -13.05 1.63 1.51
N PRO A 25 -14.13 1.21 0.80
CA PRO A 25 -15.21 2.12 0.40
C PRO A 25 -16.00 2.71 1.57
N LYS A 26 -15.82 2.23 2.79
CA LYS A 26 -16.44 2.75 4.01
C LYS A 26 -15.64 3.87 4.68
N ARG A 27 -14.41 4.11 4.23
CA ARG A 27 -13.47 5.09 4.82
C ARG A 27 -13.01 6.10 3.77
N TYR A 28 -12.45 7.20 4.24
CA TYR A 28 -11.86 8.23 3.38
C TYR A 28 -10.36 8.03 3.25
N LEU A 29 -9.85 8.06 2.03
CA LEU A 29 -8.42 7.94 1.72
C LEU A 29 -7.73 9.29 1.87
N ILE A 30 -6.59 9.33 2.56
CA ILE A 30 -5.67 10.48 2.54
C ILE A 30 -4.67 10.31 1.39
N GLY A 31 -4.14 9.11 1.21
CA GLY A 31 -3.20 8.71 0.18
C GLY A 31 -2.84 7.23 0.31
N ASP A 32 -2.16 6.66 -0.67
CA ASP A 32 -1.86 5.23 -0.72
C ASP A 32 -0.38 4.87 -0.54
N ASP A 33 0.54 5.82 -0.57
CA ASP A 33 1.96 5.55 -0.39
C ASP A 33 2.63 6.53 0.58
N GLU A 34 3.39 7.51 0.14
CA GLU A 34 4.22 8.34 1.02
C GLU A 34 3.43 9.40 1.80
N HIS A 35 3.55 9.37 3.12
CA HIS A 35 2.90 10.31 4.02
C HIS A 35 3.90 11.00 4.95
N GLY A 36 3.58 12.23 5.34
CA GLY A 36 4.19 12.94 6.44
C GLY A 36 3.29 12.92 7.68
N TRP A 37 3.91 13.06 8.84
CA TRP A 37 3.24 13.23 10.12
C TRP A 37 3.90 14.36 10.89
N ASP A 38 3.21 15.47 11.02
CA ASP A 38 3.67 16.67 11.73
C ASP A 38 2.84 16.95 12.99
N ASN A 39 3.06 18.10 13.62
CA ASN A 39 2.33 18.53 14.83
C ASN A 39 0.83 18.74 14.60
N HIS A 40 0.35 18.73 13.37
CA HIS A 40 -1.06 18.94 13.01
C HIS A 40 -1.74 17.66 12.51
N GLY A 41 -0.99 16.58 12.33
CA GLY A 41 -1.51 15.29 11.90
C GLY A 41 -0.84 14.74 10.65
N VAL A 42 -1.49 13.77 10.04
CA VAL A 42 -1.01 13.03 8.88
C VAL A 42 -1.41 13.72 7.58
N PHE A 43 -0.52 13.76 6.61
CA PHE A 43 -0.78 14.31 5.29
C PHE A 43 -0.08 13.50 4.19
N ASN A 44 -0.63 13.57 2.98
CA ASN A 44 -0.07 12.92 1.81
C ASN A 44 0.91 13.86 1.09
N TYR A 45 2.06 13.34 0.67
CA TYR A 45 3.01 14.07 -0.19
C TYR A 45 2.62 14.04 -1.66
N GLU A 46 1.83 13.06 -2.06
CA GLU A 46 1.54 12.76 -3.46
C GLU A 46 0.16 13.27 -3.88
N GLY A 47 0.07 13.79 -5.10
CA GLY A 47 -1.22 14.22 -5.68
C GLY A 47 -2.00 13.09 -6.34
N GLY A 48 -1.52 11.88 -6.34
CA GLY A 48 -2.07 10.73 -7.04
C GLY A 48 -1.82 9.40 -6.36
N CYS A 49 -2.21 8.36 -7.05
CA CYS A 49 -1.97 6.97 -6.69
C CYS A 49 -1.18 6.27 -7.80
N TYR A 50 -0.35 5.30 -7.42
CA TYR A 50 0.44 4.49 -8.33
C TYR A 50 0.21 3.01 -8.04
N ALA A 51 -0.91 2.50 -8.58
CA ALA A 51 -1.44 1.20 -8.25
C ALA A 51 -0.90 0.07 -9.15
N LYS A 52 -0.68 -1.11 -8.58
CA LYS A 52 -0.48 -2.35 -9.33
C LYS A 52 -1.78 -2.75 -10.02
N VAL A 53 -1.67 -3.24 -11.27
CA VAL A 53 -2.84 -3.60 -12.08
C VAL A 53 -2.72 -4.96 -12.76
N ILE A 54 -1.75 -5.79 -12.34
CA ILE A 54 -1.69 -7.17 -12.83
C ILE A 54 -2.94 -7.93 -12.40
N ASP A 55 -3.62 -8.57 -13.35
CA ASP A 55 -4.89 -9.27 -13.14
C ASP A 55 -5.95 -8.42 -12.42
N LEU A 56 -5.96 -7.10 -12.68
CA LEU A 56 -6.96 -6.20 -12.13
C LEU A 56 -8.35 -6.58 -12.62
N GLU A 57 -9.24 -6.87 -11.69
CA GLU A 57 -10.63 -7.19 -11.94
C GLU A 57 -11.57 -6.16 -11.30
N LYS A 58 -12.59 -5.76 -12.04
CA LYS A 58 -13.57 -4.77 -11.62
C LYS A 58 -14.29 -5.13 -10.31
N ASP A 59 -14.54 -6.41 -10.12
CA ASP A 59 -15.30 -6.89 -8.95
C ASP A 59 -14.44 -7.07 -7.70
N LYS A 60 -13.14 -7.28 -7.89
CA LYS A 60 -12.18 -7.41 -6.79
C LYS A 60 -11.69 -6.06 -6.28
N GLU A 61 -11.37 -5.13 -7.19
CA GLU A 61 -10.82 -3.82 -6.87
C GLU A 61 -11.59 -2.70 -7.58
N PRO A 62 -12.87 -2.50 -7.24
CA PRO A 62 -13.77 -1.61 -7.97
C PRO A 62 -13.33 -0.14 -7.93
N ASP A 63 -12.69 0.30 -6.86
CA ASP A 63 -12.27 1.70 -6.72
C ASP A 63 -11.05 2.02 -7.60
N ILE A 64 -10.07 1.12 -7.66
CA ILE A 64 -8.94 1.24 -8.59
C ILE A 64 -9.46 1.19 -10.03
N TRP A 65 -10.31 0.20 -10.34
CA TRP A 65 -10.89 0.08 -11.69
C TRP A 65 -11.60 1.37 -12.15
N ARG A 66 -12.40 1.98 -11.29
CA ARG A 66 -13.13 3.23 -11.59
C ARG A 66 -12.23 4.46 -11.65
N ALA A 67 -11.11 4.44 -10.91
CA ALA A 67 -10.16 5.54 -10.90
C ALA A 67 -9.34 5.63 -12.19
N ILE A 68 -9.18 4.51 -12.90
CA ILE A 68 -8.49 4.48 -14.18
C ILE A 68 -9.42 5.06 -15.25
N LYS A 69 -9.11 6.26 -15.69
CA LYS A 69 -9.85 6.99 -16.72
C LYS A 69 -8.96 7.23 -17.93
N ARG A 70 -9.54 7.77 -18.99
CA ARG A 70 -8.77 8.27 -20.12
C ARG A 70 -7.66 9.20 -19.64
N ASP A 71 -6.50 9.10 -20.27
CA ASP A 71 -5.28 9.86 -19.96
C ASP A 71 -4.56 9.44 -18.65
N ALA A 72 -4.94 8.31 -18.02
CA ALA A 72 -4.12 7.68 -16.99
C ALA A 72 -2.79 7.19 -17.56
N LEU A 73 -1.71 7.32 -16.81
CA LEU A 73 -0.40 6.82 -17.21
C LEU A 73 -0.30 5.32 -16.94
N LEU A 74 0.00 4.56 -17.96
CA LEU A 74 0.16 3.11 -17.91
C LEU A 74 1.65 2.75 -17.98
N GLU A 75 2.12 1.90 -17.07
CA GLU A 75 3.47 1.35 -17.07
C GLU A 75 3.42 -0.17 -17.24
N ASN A 76 4.14 -0.68 -18.23
CA ASN A 76 4.22 -2.10 -18.59
C ASN A 76 2.87 -2.78 -18.91
N VAL A 77 1.83 -2.01 -19.16
CA VAL A 77 0.50 -2.50 -19.49
C VAL A 77 0.39 -2.59 -21.03
N THR A 78 -0.08 -3.72 -21.52
CA THR A 78 -0.38 -3.90 -22.94
C THR A 78 -1.67 -3.17 -23.30
N VAL A 79 -1.64 -2.38 -24.36
CA VAL A 79 -2.84 -1.71 -24.90
C VAL A 79 -3.26 -2.45 -26.16
N LYS A 80 -4.53 -2.82 -26.24
CA LYS A 80 -5.14 -3.50 -27.38
C LYS A 80 -5.30 -2.55 -28.57
N GLU A 81 -5.59 -3.10 -29.74
CA GLU A 81 -5.80 -2.32 -30.98
C GLU A 81 -6.95 -1.30 -30.86
N ASP A 82 -7.96 -1.59 -30.04
CA ASP A 82 -9.08 -0.70 -29.77
C ASP A 82 -8.76 0.40 -28.75
N GLY A 83 -7.52 0.46 -28.25
CA GLY A 83 -7.05 1.42 -27.26
C GLY A 83 -7.39 1.05 -25.82
N THR A 84 -7.98 -0.12 -25.56
CA THR A 84 -8.26 -0.58 -24.20
C THR A 84 -7.03 -1.26 -23.56
N PRO A 85 -6.77 -1.02 -22.25
CA PRO A 85 -5.70 -1.72 -21.56
C PRO A 85 -6.06 -3.19 -21.31
N ASP A 86 -5.05 -4.06 -21.40
CA ASP A 86 -5.14 -5.47 -21.00
C ASP A 86 -4.32 -5.70 -19.75
N TYR A 87 -4.99 -5.95 -18.64
CA TYR A 87 -4.36 -6.14 -17.34
C TYR A 87 -4.01 -7.59 -17.04
N THR A 88 -4.31 -8.52 -17.94
CA THR A 88 -4.04 -9.95 -17.70
C THR A 88 -2.54 -10.22 -17.64
N ALA A 89 -2.12 -11.13 -16.75
CA ALA A 89 -0.74 -11.57 -16.66
C ALA A 89 -0.23 -12.15 -18.01
N ALA A 90 -1.10 -12.82 -18.76
CA ALA A 90 -0.78 -13.39 -20.08
C ALA A 90 -0.43 -12.34 -21.14
N ALA A 91 -1.01 -11.14 -21.06
CA ALA A 91 -0.75 -10.02 -21.98
C ALA A 91 0.47 -9.19 -21.57
N SER A 92 0.95 -9.33 -20.35
CA SER A 92 2.00 -8.51 -19.77
C SER A 92 3.39 -9.11 -19.99
N LYS A 93 4.37 -8.25 -20.24
CA LYS A 93 5.79 -8.66 -20.35
C LYS A 93 6.46 -8.82 -18.98
N THR A 94 5.82 -8.36 -17.92
CA THR A 94 6.30 -8.37 -16.55
C THR A 94 5.11 -8.34 -15.60
N GLU A 95 5.28 -8.90 -14.40
CA GLU A 95 4.29 -8.85 -13.33
C GLU A 95 4.19 -7.46 -12.67
N ASN A 96 5.12 -6.56 -12.96
CA ASN A 96 5.12 -5.19 -12.45
C ASN A 96 4.39 -4.23 -13.42
N THR A 97 3.10 -4.47 -13.62
CA THR A 97 2.22 -3.56 -14.36
C THR A 97 1.61 -2.54 -13.40
N ARG A 98 1.62 -1.27 -13.78
CA ARG A 98 1.13 -0.19 -12.92
C ARG A 98 0.32 0.83 -13.69
N VAL A 99 -0.51 1.56 -12.95
CA VAL A 99 -1.22 2.74 -13.44
C VAL A 99 -1.08 3.88 -12.46
N SER A 100 -0.84 5.08 -12.99
CA SER A 100 -0.87 6.31 -12.20
C SER A 100 -2.11 7.13 -12.55
N TYR A 101 -2.82 7.61 -11.53
CA TYR A 101 -3.98 8.47 -11.66
C TYR A 101 -4.07 9.47 -10.51
N PRO A 102 -4.68 10.64 -10.72
CA PRO A 102 -4.86 11.63 -9.67
C PRO A 102 -5.74 11.09 -8.53
N ILE A 103 -5.42 11.46 -7.28
CA ILE A 103 -6.16 10.96 -6.11
C ILE A 103 -7.65 11.28 -6.13
N TYR A 104 -8.03 12.41 -6.73
CA TYR A 104 -9.46 12.82 -6.86
C TYR A 104 -10.27 11.94 -7.82
N HIS A 105 -9.64 10.97 -8.50
CA HIS A 105 -10.38 9.92 -9.22
C HIS A 105 -10.98 8.87 -8.27
N ILE A 106 -10.44 8.75 -7.06
CA ILE A 106 -11.06 7.95 -5.98
C ILE A 106 -12.24 8.73 -5.43
N SER A 107 -13.37 8.04 -5.24
CA SER A 107 -14.63 8.68 -4.85
C SER A 107 -14.65 9.19 -3.41
N LYS A 108 -13.94 8.52 -2.51
CA LYS A 108 -13.88 8.87 -1.09
C LYS A 108 -12.47 9.26 -0.68
N ILE A 109 -12.18 10.53 -0.82
CA ILE A 109 -10.91 11.13 -0.38
C ILE A 109 -11.14 12.20 0.68
N VAL A 110 -10.14 12.42 1.52
CA VAL A 110 -10.07 13.61 2.38
C VAL A 110 -9.52 14.77 1.55
N SER A 111 -10.22 15.89 1.53
CA SER A 111 -9.75 17.10 0.83
C SER A 111 -9.57 18.25 1.84
N PRO A 112 -8.38 18.89 1.88
CA PRO A 112 -7.11 18.44 1.27
C PRO A 112 -6.64 17.13 1.89
N SER A 113 -5.72 16.41 1.24
CA SER A 113 -5.22 15.10 1.70
C SER A 113 -4.46 15.19 3.03
N ARG A 114 -5.16 15.56 4.09
CA ARG A 114 -4.67 15.77 5.46
C ARG A 114 -5.76 15.46 6.48
N ALA A 115 -5.36 14.85 7.61
CA ALA A 115 -6.26 14.60 8.74
C ALA A 115 -5.51 14.74 10.08
N GLY A 116 -6.18 14.53 11.20
CA GLY A 116 -5.56 14.58 12.53
C GLY A 116 -4.52 13.49 12.78
N HIS A 117 -4.06 13.38 14.01
CA HIS A 117 -3.09 12.37 14.39
C HIS A 117 -3.65 10.96 14.24
N ALA A 118 -2.79 10.04 13.79
CA ALA A 118 -3.15 8.63 13.72
C ALA A 118 -3.39 8.06 15.13
N LYS A 119 -4.48 7.32 15.27
CA LYS A 119 -4.84 6.61 16.51
C LYS A 119 -4.63 5.11 16.41
N LYS A 120 -4.40 4.61 15.19
CA LYS A 120 -4.18 3.19 14.91
C LYS A 120 -3.07 3.05 13.90
N ILE A 121 -2.14 2.19 14.21
CA ILE A 121 -1.06 1.79 13.29
C ILE A 121 -1.26 0.31 13.00
N ILE A 122 -1.30 -0.04 11.72
CA ILE A 122 -1.52 -1.39 11.24
C ILE A 122 -0.26 -1.81 10.48
N TYR A 123 0.47 -2.76 11.05
CA TYR A 123 1.64 -3.35 10.41
C TYR A 123 1.22 -4.55 9.57
N LEU A 124 1.47 -4.50 8.28
CA LEU A 124 1.17 -5.56 7.35
C LEU A 124 2.42 -6.38 7.06
N SER A 125 2.37 -7.64 7.42
CA SER A 125 3.45 -8.60 7.18
C SER A 125 2.93 -9.78 6.37
N ALA A 126 3.62 -10.12 5.29
CA ALA A 126 3.37 -11.36 4.59
C ALA A 126 4.11 -12.50 5.28
N ASP A 127 3.42 -13.63 5.48
CA ASP A 127 3.95 -14.79 6.18
C ASP A 127 4.16 -15.97 5.21
N ALA A 128 5.42 -16.25 4.87
CA ALA A 128 5.77 -17.35 3.97
C ALA A 128 5.55 -18.73 4.58
N PHE A 129 5.51 -18.84 5.90
CA PHE A 129 5.44 -20.13 6.60
C PHE A 129 4.04 -20.46 7.13
N GLY A 130 3.11 -19.50 7.12
CA GLY A 130 1.78 -19.68 7.68
C GLY A 130 1.76 -19.87 9.20
N VAL A 131 2.71 -19.27 9.93
CA VAL A 131 2.87 -19.42 11.37
C VAL A 131 2.32 -18.25 12.18
N LEU A 132 2.17 -17.08 11.56
CA LEU A 132 1.62 -15.92 12.22
C LEU A 132 0.08 -15.97 12.24
N PRO A 133 -0.57 -15.52 13.32
CA PRO A 133 -2.01 -15.39 13.31
C PRO A 133 -2.44 -14.29 12.32
N PRO A 134 -3.64 -14.39 11.73
CA PRO A 134 -4.13 -13.41 10.75
C PRO A 134 -4.15 -11.97 11.28
N VAL A 135 -4.38 -11.79 12.58
CA VAL A 135 -4.39 -10.48 13.26
C VAL A 135 -3.84 -10.65 14.67
N SER A 136 -2.95 -9.75 15.08
CA SER A 136 -2.44 -9.64 16.45
C SER A 136 -2.59 -8.22 16.95
N ILE A 137 -2.98 -8.05 18.21
CA ILE A 137 -2.88 -6.79 18.91
C ILE A 137 -1.57 -6.81 19.68
N LEU A 138 -0.68 -5.86 19.39
CA LEU A 138 0.64 -5.78 19.97
C LEU A 138 0.69 -4.70 21.07
N ASP A 139 1.44 -4.98 22.12
CA ASP A 139 1.89 -3.95 23.06
C ASP A 139 3.08 -3.17 22.46
N ASP A 140 3.48 -2.08 23.11
CA ASP A 140 4.55 -1.20 22.60
C ASP A 140 5.86 -1.93 22.35
N LYS A 141 6.26 -2.85 23.23
CA LYS A 141 7.52 -3.60 23.07
C LYS A 141 7.45 -4.59 21.91
N SER A 142 6.34 -5.27 21.77
CA SER A 142 6.11 -6.20 20.65
C SER A 142 6.02 -5.45 19.34
N ALA A 143 5.36 -4.28 19.30
CA ALA A 143 5.30 -3.42 18.13
C ALA A 143 6.70 -2.94 17.71
N GLN A 144 7.52 -2.48 18.65
CA GLN A 144 8.92 -2.11 18.43
C GLN A 144 9.72 -3.28 17.84
N TYR A 145 9.58 -4.46 18.43
CA TYR A 145 10.28 -5.65 17.95
C TYR A 145 9.91 -5.98 16.50
N HIS A 146 8.62 -6.00 16.19
CA HIS A 146 8.15 -6.27 14.83
C HIS A 146 8.62 -5.22 13.82
N PHE A 147 8.55 -3.94 14.19
CA PHE A 147 9.04 -2.86 13.34
C PHE A 147 10.55 -2.95 13.10
N LEU A 148 11.32 -3.16 14.16
CA LEU A 148 12.79 -3.25 14.08
C LEU A 148 13.27 -4.51 13.34
N SER A 149 12.63 -5.66 13.55
CA SER A 149 12.98 -6.88 12.83
C SER A 149 12.55 -6.83 11.37
N GLY A 150 11.42 -6.16 11.09
CA GLY A 150 10.87 -6.03 9.75
C GLY A 150 10.60 -7.37 9.07
N PHE A 151 10.20 -8.39 9.86
CA PHE A 151 9.87 -9.69 9.29
C PHE A 151 8.69 -9.57 8.32
N THR A 152 8.86 -10.11 7.14
CA THR A 152 7.84 -10.19 6.10
C THR A 152 8.23 -11.26 5.07
N SER A 153 7.57 -11.27 3.94
CA SER A 153 7.95 -12.12 2.81
C SER A 153 7.96 -11.31 1.53
N LYS A 154 8.92 -11.61 0.66
CA LYS A 154 8.87 -11.18 -0.73
C LYS A 154 7.78 -12.00 -1.43
N LEU A 155 6.92 -11.32 -2.17
CA LEU A 155 5.78 -11.91 -2.85
C LEU A 155 5.97 -11.86 -4.36
N ALA A 156 5.29 -12.76 -5.07
CA ALA A 156 5.25 -12.73 -6.53
C ALA A 156 4.87 -11.34 -7.06
N GLY A 157 5.56 -10.89 -8.11
CA GLY A 157 5.37 -9.57 -8.71
C GLY A 157 5.88 -8.39 -7.87
N THR A 158 6.58 -8.61 -6.76
CA THR A 158 7.27 -7.54 -6.02
C THR A 158 8.73 -7.42 -6.44
N GLU A 159 9.38 -8.54 -6.76
CA GLU A 159 10.75 -8.60 -7.26
C GLU A 159 10.83 -9.62 -8.43
N ARG A 160 11.77 -9.38 -9.34
CA ARG A 160 11.98 -10.26 -10.49
C ARG A 160 12.41 -11.66 -10.04
N GLY A 161 11.72 -12.68 -10.52
CA GLY A 161 12.04 -14.09 -10.26
C GLY A 161 11.44 -14.66 -8.98
N ILE A 162 10.66 -13.88 -8.22
CA ILE A 162 9.90 -14.38 -7.07
C ILE A 162 8.55 -14.89 -7.56
N THR A 163 8.34 -16.20 -7.49
CA THR A 163 7.10 -16.89 -7.85
C THR A 163 6.32 -17.41 -6.66
N GLU A 164 7.03 -17.66 -5.54
CA GLU A 164 6.46 -18.11 -4.28
C GLU A 164 6.93 -17.19 -3.14
N PRO A 165 6.18 -17.11 -2.01
CA PRO A 165 6.59 -16.29 -0.88
C PRO A 165 7.96 -16.72 -0.32
N VAL A 166 8.88 -15.78 -0.20
CA VAL A 166 10.22 -16.00 0.37
C VAL A 166 10.37 -15.16 1.63
N PRO A 167 10.66 -15.78 2.79
CA PRO A 167 10.86 -15.04 4.03
C PRO A 167 11.96 -13.98 3.88
N SER A 168 11.72 -12.82 4.43
CA SER A 168 12.62 -11.68 4.34
C SER A 168 12.57 -10.83 5.61
N PHE A 169 13.62 -10.06 5.81
CA PHE A 169 13.68 -9.04 6.85
C PHE A 169 13.98 -7.69 6.20
N SER A 170 13.20 -6.69 6.59
CA SER A 170 13.43 -5.29 6.20
C SER A 170 13.46 -4.42 7.46
N PRO A 171 14.59 -4.43 8.21
CA PRO A 171 14.70 -3.76 9.50
C PRO A 171 14.31 -2.29 9.41
N ALA A 172 13.40 -1.85 10.27
CA ALA A 172 12.89 -0.48 10.33
C ALA A 172 12.43 0.10 8.97
N PHE A 173 11.98 -0.76 8.05
CA PHE A 173 11.59 -0.40 6.67
C PHE A 173 12.70 0.24 5.82
N GLY A 174 13.94 0.10 6.22
CA GLY A 174 15.09 0.55 5.45
C GLY A 174 16.21 1.13 6.31
N GLU A 175 17.37 1.29 5.69
CA GLU A 175 18.60 1.71 6.38
C GLU A 175 18.53 3.11 7.00
N ALA A 176 17.68 3.99 6.45
CA ALA A 176 17.59 5.38 6.90
C ALA A 176 17.23 5.52 8.39
N PHE A 177 16.42 4.64 8.92
CA PHE A 177 16.00 4.65 10.32
C PHE A 177 16.97 3.95 11.27
N LEU A 178 17.85 3.08 10.77
CA LEU A 178 18.80 2.32 11.59
C LEU A 178 19.87 3.20 12.24
N THR A 179 20.04 4.44 11.76
CA THR A 179 20.98 5.41 12.34
C THR A 179 20.42 6.10 13.60
N LEU A 180 19.14 5.97 13.86
CA LEU A 180 18.47 6.55 15.01
C LEU A 180 18.32 5.49 16.11
N HIS A 181 18.27 5.95 17.38
CA HIS A 181 17.97 5.03 18.47
C HIS A 181 16.50 4.54 18.34
N PRO A 182 16.23 3.22 18.53
CA PRO A 182 14.89 2.65 18.36
C PRO A 182 13.77 3.37 19.11
N THR A 183 14.04 3.90 20.29
CA THR A 183 13.05 4.66 21.08
C THR A 183 12.62 5.99 20.47
N MET A 184 13.24 6.42 19.37
CA MET A 184 12.89 7.69 18.72
C MET A 184 11.78 7.54 17.66
N TYR A 185 11.53 6.32 17.20
CA TYR A 185 10.53 6.08 16.13
C TYR A 185 9.62 4.87 16.37
N ALA A 186 9.72 4.26 17.54
CA ALA A 186 8.90 3.11 17.90
C ALA A 186 7.95 3.42 19.07
#